data_68387960fa555453bbf4abbec78fd241
#
_entry.id   68387960fa555453bbf4abbec78fd241
#
_cell.length_a   1.000
_cell.length_b   1.000
_cell.length_c   1.000
_cell.angle_alpha   90.00
_cell.angle_beta   90.00
_cell.angle_gamma   90.00
#
_symmetry.space_group_name_H-M   'P 1'
#
loop_
_entity.id
_entity.type
_entity.pdbx_description
1 polymer ?
#
loop_
_entity_poly.entity_id
_entity_poly.type
_entity_poly.pdbx_seq_one_letter_code
_entity_poly.pdbx_strand_id
1 'polypeptide(L)'
;MDASIWDQVLTRIETKVNRHSFYTWFKPTSFLADGGSSITVRVPNALFKDWLTKHYSVVLSEALAEVRRPDTSLVFVAEGAAVPVTPEPVAAAPGAGAAAEPPDGEPATTVAGLNPRYTFDTFIVGPSNQFAHAACRAVAEAPSRSYNPLFIYGGVGLGKTHLMHAVGQYVLAHNAGLKLTYISSERFMNEMINAVRFDRILEFRERYRSVDVLLVDDIQFVSGKEGTQTEFFHTFNALYDAQKQIVLSSDRPPHEITQLEERLRSRFEWGLIADIQAPDIETKIAILKRKAEAELVPLPDNVAMYIAGRIKSNIRELEGSLIRLIAYASLTGREISLELTQEVLKNVIDQDDKAVTIETIQKFVSDYYQLKVGELKSRNNSKSVAMPRQIAMYLCKALTHASLPEIGRSFGGKHHSTVIHSIKKIDELRKKDGDFNSLMANFLESFR
;
A
#
# COMPACT_ATOMS: atom_id res chain seq x y z
N MET A 1 36.00 -28.44 7.41
CA MET A 1 35.50 -27.14 7.89
C MET A 1 34.36 -27.45 8.83
N ASP A 2 34.53 -27.16 10.12
CA ASP A 2 33.48 -27.41 11.09
C ASP A 2 32.28 -26.49 10.79
N ALA A 3 31.09 -27.09 10.69
CA ALA A 3 29.86 -26.36 10.48
C ALA A 3 29.63 -25.36 11.62
N SER A 4 29.35 -24.10 11.31
CA SER A 4 29.08 -23.08 12.33
C SER A 4 27.89 -23.49 13.19
N ILE A 5 27.79 -22.94 14.39
CA ILE A 5 26.63 -23.19 15.27
C ILE A 5 25.32 -22.76 14.56
N TRP A 6 25.39 -21.74 13.73
CA TRP A 6 24.24 -21.27 12.95
C TRP A 6 23.82 -22.26 11.85
N ASP A 7 24.79 -22.94 11.19
CA ASP A 7 24.48 -23.98 10.21
C ASP A 7 23.75 -25.18 10.85
N GLN A 8 24.11 -25.52 12.08
CA GLN A 8 23.38 -26.54 12.85
C GLN A 8 21.97 -26.12 13.18
N VAL A 9 21.77 -24.85 13.59
CA VAL A 9 20.45 -24.28 13.85
C VAL A 9 19.62 -24.25 12.57
N LEU A 10 20.17 -23.81 11.44
CA LEU A 10 19.50 -23.82 10.13
C LEU A 10 19.05 -25.22 9.71
N THR A 11 19.86 -26.24 9.94
CA THR A 11 19.50 -27.63 9.65
C THR A 11 18.28 -28.10 10.45
N ARG A 12 18.13 -27.64 11.70
CA ARG A 12 16.95 -27.94 12.53
C ARG A 12 15.72 -27.14 12.07
N ILE A 13 15.89 -25.87 11.71
CA ILE A 13 14.81 -25.04 11.19
C ILE A 13 14.26 -25.58 9.87
N GLU A 14 15.12 -26.11 8.99
CA GLU A 14 14.71 -26.67 7.70
C GLU A 14 13.69 -27.82 7.85
N THR A 15 13.75 -28.56 8.96
CA THR A 15 12.80 -29.64 9.24
C THR A 15 11.48 -29.16 9.86
N LYS A 16 11.44 -27.93 10.40
CA LYS A 16 10.30 -27.37 11.15
C LYS A 16 9.46 -26.38 10.35
N VAL A 17 10.01 -25.79 9.29
CA VAL A 17 9.30 -24.84 8.44
C VAL A 17 9.11 -25.39 7.03
N ASN A 18 8.13 -24.89 6.29
CA ASN A 18 7.98 -25.29 4.90
C ASN A 18 9.19 -24.82 4.06
N ARG A 19 9.48 -25.55 3.01
CA ARG A 19 10.64 -25.33 2.14
C ARG A 19 10.71 -23.90 1.59
N HIS A 20 9.57 -23.31 1.22
CA HIS A 20 9.51 -21.95 0.71
C HIS A 20 9.93 -20.93 1.79
N SER A 21 9.36 -21.03 3.00
CA SER A 21 9.73 -20.15 4.12
C SER A 21 11.19 -20.28 4.53
N PHE A 22 11.76 -21.49 4.48
CA PHE A 22 13.16 -21.69 4.76
C PHE A 22 14.07 -20.95 3.77
N TYR A 23 13.84 -21.14 2.46
CA TYR A 23 14.65 -20.49 1.43
C TYR A 23 14.46 -18.96 1.40
N THR A 24 13.29 -18.46 1.76
CA THR A 24 13.01 -17.02 1.75
C THR A 24 13.59 -16.30 2.97
N TRP A 25 13.49 -16.89 4.17
CA TRP A 25 13.75 -16.18 5.42
C TRP A 25 15.02 -16.62 6.16
N PHE A 26 15.44 -17.87 6.02
CA PHE A 26 16.56 -18.42 6.76
C PHE A 26 17.80 -18.61 5.89
N LYS A 27 17.66 -19.08 4.67
CA LYS A 27 18.78 -19.29 3.74
C LYS A 27 19.63 -18.04 3.48
N PRO A 28 19.05 -16.81 3.38
CA PRO A 28 19.83 -15.58 3.17
C PRO A 28 20.57 -15.08 4.42
N THR A 29 20.46 -15.75 5.57
CA THR A 29 21.13 -15.35 6.80
C THR A 29 22.51 -15.96 6.90
N SER A 30 23.46 -15.26 7.55
CA SER A 30 24.83 -15.74 7.73
C SER A 30 25.32 -15.54 9.16
N PHE A 31 26.15 -16.50 9.63
CA PHE A 31 26.77 -16.44 10.94
C PHE A 31 27.77 -15.27 11.01
N LEU A 32 27.75 -14.50 12.11
CA LEU A 32 28.73 -13.44 12.38
C LEU A 32 29.61 -13.76 13.58
N ALA A 33 29.03 -14.06 14.72
CA ALA A 33 29.79 -14.31 15.95
C ALA A 33 28.99 -15.17 16.94
N ASP A 34 29.71 -15.94 17.77
CA ASP A 34 29.17 -16.64 18.94
C ASP A 34 29.85 -16.07 20.20
N GLY A 35 29.07 -15.33 21.01
CA GLY A 35 29.51 -14.77 22.29
C GLY A 35 29.20 -15.66 23.49
N GLY A 36 28.85 -16.94 23.28
CA GLY A 36 28.51 -17.89 24.35
C GLY A 36 27.07 -17.73 24.87
N SER A 37 26.66 -16.56 25.33
CA SER A 37 25.29 -16.23 25.73
C SER A 37 24.45 -15.63 24.61
N SER A 38 25.05 -15.22 23.52
CA SER A 38 24.38 -14.67 22.33
C SER A 38 25.01 -15.12 21.03
N ILE A 39 24.20 -15.44 20.05
CA ILE A 39 24.65 -15.72 18.68
C ILE A 39 24.22 -14.55 17.81
N THR A 40 25.21 -13.95 17.13
CA THR A 40 24.96 -12.83 16.20
C THR A 40 24.87 -13.36 14.77
N VAL A 41 23.77 -13.04 14.11
CA VAL A 41 23.43 -13.49 12.77
C VAL A 41 23.20 -12.29 11.87
N ARG A 42 23.86 -12.25 10.72
CA ARG A 42 23.61 -11.23 9.69
C ARG A 42 22.36 -11.55 8.92
N VAL A 43 21.56 -10.53 8.69
CA VAL A 43 20.34 -10.60 7.86
C VAL A 43 20.39 -9.51 6.76
N PRO A 44 19.74 -9.72 5.62
CA PRO A 44 19.84 -8.80 4.47
C PRO A 44 19.38 -7.37 4.76
N ASN A 45 18.38 -7.18 5.63
CA ASN A 45 17.85 -5.85 5.98
C ASN A 45 17.06 -5.88 7.30
N ALA A 46 16.65 -4.70 7.78
CA ALA A 46 15.90 -4.53 9.03
C ALA A 46 14.53 -5.24 9.01
N LEU A 47 13.87 -5.32 7.86
CA LEU A 47 12.60 -6.04 7.72
C LEU A 47 12.75 -7.54 7.98
N PHE A 48 13.87 -8.15 7.55
CA PHE A 48 14.20 -9.54 7.86
C PHE A 48 14.35 -9.77 9.36
N LYS A 49 15.06 -8.85 10.03
CA LYS A 49 15.22 -8.88 11.50
C LYS A 49 13.87 -8.88 12.20
N ASP A 50 13.02 -7.91 11.88
CA ASP A 50 11.72 -7.74 12.52
C ASP A 50 10.79 -8.92 12.25
N TRP A 51 10.82 -9.44 11.00
CA TRP A 51 10.00 -10.57 10.59
C TRP A 51 10.42 -11.87 11.29
N LEU A 52 11.73 -12.19 11.30
CA LEU A 52 12.26 -13.37 11.99
C LEU A 52 11.97 -13.32 13.49
N THR A 53 12.17 -12.18 14.12
CA THR A 53 11.90 -11.99 15.55
C THR A 53 10.42 -12.13 15.87
N LYS A 54 9.53 -11.59 15.02
CA LYS A 54 8.08 -11.57 15.30
C LYS A 54 7.38 -12.89 14.98
N HIS A 55 7.75 -13.54 13.88
CA HIS A 55 6.99 -14.69 13.36
C HIS A 55 7.66 -16.04 13.58
N TYR A 56 8.95 -16.08 13.86
CA TYR A 56 9.71 -17.32 14.00
C TYR A 56 10.42 -17.47 15.35
N SER A 57 10.11 -16.62 16.35
CA SER A 57 10.71 -16.67 17.68
C SER A 57 10.57 -18.05 18.34
N VAL A 58 9.43 -18.70 18.22
CA VAL A 58 9.19 -20.04 18.78
C VAL A 58 10.03 -21.10 18.08
N VAL A 59 10.05 -21.10 16.75
CA VAL A 59 10.84 -22.06 15.96
C VAL A 59 12.33 -21.88 16.21
N LEU A 60 12.78 -20.64 16.36
CA LEU A 60 14.18 -20.32 16.67
C LEU A 60 14.58 -20.79 18.07
N SER A 61 13.75 -20.59 19.07
CA SER A 61 14.01 -21.07 20.44
C SER A 61 14.03 -22.58 20.53
N GLU A 62 13.12 -23.26 19.84
CA GLU A 62 13.11 -24.73 19.76
C GLU A 62 14.37 -25.28 19.04
N ALA A 63 14.77 -24.66 17.94
CA ALA A 63 15.98 -25.07 17.22
C ALA A 63 17.24 -24.87 18.07
N LEU A 64 17.34 -23.78 18.84
CA LEU A 64 18.42 -23.54 19.80
C LEU A 64 18.45 -24.58 20.92
N ALA A 65 17.29 -24.95 21.46
CA ALA A 65 17.20 -26.00 22.47
C ALA A 65 17.71 -27.36 21.94
N GLU A 66 17.41 -27.70 20.69
CA GLU A 66 17.90 -28.95 20.06
C GLU A 66 19.42 -28.98 19.82
N VAL A 67 20.03 -27.80 19.63
CA VAL A 67 21.50 -27.65 19.52
C VAL A 67 22.15 -27.47 20.89
N ARG A 68 21.45 -27.80 21.98
CA ARG A 68 21.90 -27.70 23.38
C ARG A 68 22.28 -26.28 23.84
N ARG A 69 21.61 -25.26 23.31
CA ARG A 69 21.82 -23.83 23.64
C ARG A 69 20.49 -23.12 23.97
N PRO A 70 19.68 -23.63 24.94
CA PRO A 70 18.33 -23.10 25.21
C PRO A 70 18.34 -21.66 25.74
N ASP A 71 19.40 -21.24 26.46
CA ASP A 71 19.49 -19.93 27.09
C ASP A 71 20.25 -18.89 26.24
N THR A 72 20.50 -19.22 24.95
CA THR A 72 21.24 -18.32 24.05
C THR A 72 20.29 -17.35 23.36
N SER A 73 20.60 -16.06 23.45
CA SER A 73 19.84 -15.00 22.73
C SER A 73 20.31 -14.88 21.29
N LEU A 74 19.37 -14.68 20.35
CA LEU A 74 19.71 -14.38 18.95
C LEU A 74 19.68 -12.88 18.69
N VAL A 75 20.79 -12.36 18.18
CA VAL A 75 20.95 -10.96 17.78
C VAL A 75 21.04 -10.88 16.27
N PHE A 76 20.00 -10.35 15.61
CA PHE A 76 20.02 -10.15 14.18
C PHE A 76 20.57 -8.77 13.82
N VAL A 77 21.58 -8.70 12.96
CA VAL A 77 22.23 -7.49 12.47
C VAL A 77 21.98 -7.34 10.98
N ALA A 78 21.37 -6.25 10.58
CA ALA A 78 21.12 -5.95 9.16
C ALA A 78 22.43 -5.59 8.44
N GLU A 79 22.55 -5.98 7.18
CA GLU A 79 23.71 -5.65 6.35
C GLU A 79 23.84 -4.11 6.23
N GLY A 80 25.02 -3.57 6.61
CA GLY A 80 25.28 -2.12 6.69
C GLY A 80 25.19 -1.49 8.09
N ALA A 81 24.77 -2.22 9.13
CA ALA A 81 24.82 -1.74 10.51
C ALA A 81 26.17 -2.13 11.18
N ALA A 82 26.81 -1.18 11.86
CA ALA A 82 28.04 -1.43 12.61
C ALA A 82 27.79 -2.47 13.72
N VAL A 83 28.67 -3.46 13.84
CA VAL A 83 28.62 -4.48 14.89
C VAL A 83 28.87 -3.80 16.25
N PRO A 84 28.01 -3.96 17.26
CA PRO A 84 28.32 -3.48 18.60
C PRO A 84 29.48 -4.31 19.17
N VAL A 85 30.63 -3.70 19.33
CA VAL A 85 31.77 -4.30 20.04
C VAL A 85 31.45 -4.23 21.53
N THR A 86 31.26 -5.36 22.17
CA THR A 86 31.17 -5.47 23.63
C THR A 86 32.52 -5.18 24.25
N PRO A 87 32.67 -4.20 25.13
CA PRO A 87 33.93 -4.01 25.89
C PRO A 87 34.00 -5.05 27.01
N GLU A 88 35.17 -5.70 27.14
CA GLU A 88 35.53 -6.51 28.29
C GLU A 88 35.52 -5.69 29.59
N PRO A 89 35.22 -6.30 30.73
CA PRO A 89 35.14 -5.58 31.99
C PRO A 89 36.54 -5.27 32.57
N VAL A 90 36.90 -4.00 32.62
CA VAL A 90 38.04 -3.54 33.40
C VAL A 90 37.56 -3.13 34.79
N ALA A 91 38.25 -3.65 35.79
CA ALA A 91 37.97 -3.56 37.22
C ALA A 91 37.85 -2.13 37.74
N ALA A 92 36.96 -1.98 38.72
CA ALA A 92 36.62 -0.75 39.42
C ALA A 92 37.75 -0.25 40.35
N ALA A 93 37.90 1.05 40.40
CA ALA A 93 38.44 1.76 41.61
C ALA A 93 37.53 2.98 41.89
N PRO A 94 37.30 3.32 43.20
CA PRO A 94 36.21 4.19 43.61
C PRO A 94 36.65 5.66 43.73
N GLY A 95 35.81 6.57 43.27
CA GLY A 95 36.00 8.00 43.45
C GLY A 95 34.71 8.77 43.20
N ALA A 96 34.16 9.30 44.30
CA ALA A 96 32.93 10.08 44.36
C ALA A 96 32.96 11.36 43.56
N GLY A 97 31.86 11.69 42.92
CA GLY A 97 31.67 13.00 42.29
C GLY A 97 30.24 13.10 41.73
N ALA A 98 29.49 14.02 42.27
CA ALA A 98 28.07 14.29 42.13
C ALA A 98 27.56 14.28 40.66
N ALA A 99 26.37 13.77 40.53
CA ALA A 99 25.55 13.81 39.35
C ALA A 99 25.28 15.24 38.90
N ALA A 100 25.60 15.50 37.64
CA ALA A 100 24.93 16.51 36.84
C ALA A 100 24.04 15.79 35.87
N GLU A 101 22.75 16.02 35.94
CA GLU A 101 21.78 15.61 34.93
C GLU A 101 22.20 16.19 33.55
N PRO A 102 22.18 15.42 32.48
CA PRO A 102 22.39 16.00 31.16
C PRO A 102 21.16 16.84 30.80
N PRO A 103 21.37 18.01 30.17
CA PRO A 103 20.27 18.85 29.75
C PRO A 103 19.44 18.12 28.70
N ASP A 104 18.14 18.06 28.95
CA ASP A 104 17.12 17.73 27.95
C ASP A 104 17.24 18.64 26.75
N GLY A 105 17.76 18.11 25.67
CA GLY A 105 17.96 18.79 24.43
C GLY A 105 18.19 17.78 23.32
N GLU A 106 17.29 16.77 23.19
CA GLU A 106 17.21 16.04 21.92
C GLU A 106 16.65 16.98 20.85
N PRO A 107 17.35 17.14 19.71
CA PRO A 107 16.75 17.78 18.56
C PRO A 107 15.58 16.89 18.10
N ALA A 108 14.36 17.33 18.38
CA ALA A 108 13.13 16.71 17.93
C ALA A 108 13.02 16.82 16.41
N THR A 109 13.68 15.93 15.67
CA THR A 109 13.48 15.75 14.23
C THR A 109 13.80 14.33 13.80
N THR A 110 13.09 13.38 14.37
CA THR A 110 12.93 12.09 13.70
C THR A 110 11.51 12.04 13.16
N VAL A 111 11.35 12.45 11.91
CA VAL A 111 10.12 12.13 11.18
C VAL A 111 10.17 10.63 10.87
N ALA A 112 9.79 9.84 11.87
CA ALA A 112 9.67 8.41 11.74
C ALA A 112 8.59 8.10 10.68
N GLY A 113 9.00 7.56 9.53
CA GLY A 113 8.07 7.01 8.57
C GLY A 113 8.19 7.48 7.12
N LEU A 114 9.00 8.50 6.80
CA LEU A 114 9.21 8.89 5.41
C LEU A 114 10.17 7.93 4.69
N ASN A 115 9.78 7.43 3.52
CA ASN A 115 10.64 6.61 2.67
C ASN A 115 11.62 7.53 1.90
N PRO A 116 12.95 7.41 2.10
CA PRO A 116 13.94 8.27 1.44
C PRO A 116 14.00 8.11 -0.09
N ARG A 117 13.48 7.00 -0.63
CA ARG A 117 13.42 6.75 -2.07
C ARG A 117 12.29 7.50 -2.77
N TYR A 118 11.32 8.05 -2.03
CA TYR A 118 10.16 8.73 -2.58
C TYR A 118 10.38 10.25 -2.56
N THR A 119 10.99 10.77 -3.62
CA THR A 119 11.27 12.18 -3.82
C THR A 119 10.59 12.71 -5.07
N PHE A 120 10.52 14.03 -5.27
CA PHE A 120 10.03 14.60 -6.51
C PHE A 120 10.90 14.19 -7.72
N ASP A 121 12.20 14.02 -7.54
CA ASP A 121 13.13 13.66 -8.62
C ASP A 121 12.97 12.21 -9.07
N THR A 122 12.47 11.33 -8.19
CA THR A 122 12.20 9.93 -8.53
C THR A 122 10.77 9.71 -9.03
N PHE A 123 9.90 10.71 -8.92
CA PHE A 123 8.54 10.64 -9.40
C PHE A 123 8.47 10.94 -10.91
N ILE A 124 7.90 10.03 -11.68
CA ILE A 124 7.75 10.24 -13.13
C ILE A 124 6.48 11.03 -13.40
N VAL A 125 6.67 12.22 -13.96
CA VAL A 125 5.59 13.13 -14.32
C VAL A 125 5.09 12.84 -15.72
N GLY A 126 3.78 12.72 -15.87
CA GLY A 126 3.07 12.56 -17.13
C GLY A 126 1.76 13.34 -17.14
N PRO A 127 1.01 13.35 -18.26
CA PRO A 127 -0.25 14.09 -18.37
C PRO A 127 -1.28 13.75 -17.29
N SER A 128 -1.28 12.50 -16.80
CA SER A 128 -2.22 11.98 -15.83
C SER A 128 -1.96 12.41 -14.39
N ASN A 129 -0.78 12.95 -14.07
CA ASN A 129 -0.38 13.29 -12.69
C ASN A 129 0.33 14.63 -12.55
N GLN A 130 0.59 15.36 -13.65
CA GLN A 130 1.34 16.62 -13.63
C GLN A 130 0.70 17.69 -12.74
N PHE A 131 -0.64 17.75 -12.69
CA PHE A 131 -1.35 18.71 -11.86
C PHE A 131 -1.14 18.41 -10.36
N ALA A 132 -1.32 17.14 -9.96
CA ALA A 132 -1.09 16.71 -8.58
C ALA A 132 0.38 16.90 -8.17
N HIS A 133 1.34 16.58 -9.07
CA HIS A 133 2.75 16.80 -8.84
C HIS A 133 3.06 18.30 -8.64
N ALA A 134 2.56 19.19 -9.50
CA ALA A 134 2.76 20.63 -9.40
C ALA A 134 2.16 21.21 -8.10
N ALA A 135 0.94 20.77 -7.73
CA ALA A 135 0.30 21.16 -6.48
C ALA A 135 1.12 20.73 -5.24
N CYS A 136 1.60 19.48 -5.23
CA CYS A 136 2.46 18.97 -4.17
C CYS A 136 3.78 19.76 -4.06
N ARG A 137 4.37 20.08 -5.20
CA ARG A 137 5.61 20.88 -5.27
C ARG A 137 5.40 22.28 -4.72
N ALA A 138 4.33 22.98 -5.12
CA ALA A 138 3.98 24.30 -4.62
C ALA A 138 3.75 24.32 -3.09
N VAL A 139 3.07 23.31 -2.56
CA VAL A 139 2.87 23.15 -1.12
C VAL A 139 4.16 22.87 -0.38
N ALA A 140 5.05 22.06 -0.95
CA ALA A 140 6.34 21.75 -0.35
C ALA A 140 7.28 22.97 -0.32
N GLU A 141 7.27 23.80 -1.36
CA GLU A 141 8.08 25.03 -1.48
C GLU A 141 7.58 26.15 -0.57
N ALA A 142 6.28 26.27 -0.37
CA ALA A 142 5.67 27.31 0.45
C ALA A 142 4.51 26.75 1.31
N PRO A 143 4.80 25.99 2.38
CA PRO A 143 3.77 25.42 3.24
C PRO A 143 2.85 26.49 3.80
N SER A 144 1.57 26.20 3.84
CA SER A 144 0.46 27.08 4.31
C SER A 144 0.16 28.32 3.48
N ARG A 145 0.96 28.63 2.48
CA ARG A 145 0.78 29.83 1.66
C ARG A 145 0.04 29.59 0.35
N SER A 146 0.19 28.40 -0.25
CA SER A 146 -0.34 28.13 -1.58
C SER A 146 -1.72 27.49 -1.51
N TYR A 147 -1.82 26.27 -1.00
CA TYR A 147 -3.05 25.48 -0.99
C TYR A 147 -3.20 24.75 0.34
N ASN A 148 -4.22 25.08 1.12
CA ASN A 148 -4.45 24.45 2.42
C ASN A 148 -5.97 24.25 2.69
N PRO A 149 -6.45 23.03 2.86
CA PRO A 149 -5.71 21.77 2.69
C PRO A 149 -5.38 21.49 1.22
N LEU A 150 -4.37 20.62 0.98
CA LEU A 150 -4.20 19.95 -0.29
C LEU A 150 -4.78 18.53 -0.17
N PHE A 151 -5.73 18.21 -1.03
CA PHE A 151 -6.35 16.87 -1.08
C PHE A 151 -5.98 16.17 -2.39
N ILE A 152 -5.24 15.06 -2.29
CA ILE A 152 -4.76 14.28 -3.43
C ILE A 152 -5.60 13.02 -3.50
N TYR A 153 -6.23 12.75 -4.64
CA TYR A 153 -6.98 11.52 -4.80
C TYR A 153 -6.68 10.80 -6.12
N GLY A 154 -6.99 9.51 -6.15
CA GLY A 154 -6.82 8.67 -7.32
C GLY A 154 -6.80 7.19 -6.95
N GLY A 155 -6.96 6.33 -7.91
CA GLY A 155 -7.00 4.88 -7.71
C GLY A 155 -5.83 4.31 -6.91
N VAL A 156 -5.96 3.04 -6.51
CA VAL A 156 -4.89 2.35 -5.75
C VAL A 156 -3.63 2.23 -6.61
N GLY A 157 -2.45 2.50 -6.00
CA GLY A 157 -1.15 2.30 -6.66
C GLY A 157 -0.79 3.33 -7.72
N LEU A 158 -1.41 4.52 -7.75
CA LEU A 158 -1.11 5.58 -8.71
C LEU A 158 -0.03 6.58 -8.27
N GLY A 159 0.58 6.39 -7.07
CA GLY A 159 1.70 7.24 -6.61
C GLY A 159 1.31 8.31 -5.59
N LYS A 160 0.10 8.30 -5.01
CA LYS A 160 -0.31 9.25 -3.94
C LYS A 160 0.67 9.27 -2.78
N THR A 161 0.94 8.11 -2.20
CA THR A 161 1.90 7.94 -1.10
C THR A 161 3.30 8.44 -1.49
N HIS A 162 3.75 8.22 -2.74
CA HIS A 162 5.02 8.75 -3.24
C HIS A 162 5.03 10.29 -3.16
N LEU A 163 4.02 10.95 -3.69
CA LEU A 163 3.91 12.42 -3.63
C LEU A 163 3.83 12.94 -2.19
N MET A 164 3.10 12.25 -1.29
CA MET A 164 3.06 12.59 0.13
C MET A 164 4.45 12.56 0.76
N HIS A 165 5.22 11.49 0.51
CA HIS A 165 6.59 11.38 0.99
C HIS A 165 7.52 12.42 0.35
N ALA A 166 7.35 12.70 -0.95
CA ALA A 166 8.12 13.71 -1.66
C ALA A 166 7.92 15.11 -1.06
N VAL A 167 6.66 15.47 -0.71
CA VAL A 167 6.37 16.71 0.02
C VAL A 167 7.13 16.73 1.35
N GLY A 168 7.02 15.66 2.13
CA GLY A 168 7.69 15.56 3.43
C GLY A 168 9.21 15.67 3.33
N GLN A 169 9.83 14.94 2.40
CA GLN A 169 11.27 14.99 2.17
C GLN A 169 11.74 16.39 1.75
N TYR A 170 11.00 17.03 0.84
CA TYR A 170 11.36 18.38 0.38
C TYR A 170 11.27 19.41 1.50
N VAL A 171 10.17 19.39 2.29
CA VAL A 171 9.98 20.31 3.42
C VAL A 171 11.11 20.16 4.43
N LEU A 172 11.48 18.94 4.81
CA LEU A 172 12.55 18.69 5.77
C LEU A 172 13.92 19.12 5.25
N ALA A 173 14.19 18.92 3.96
CA ALA A 173 15.47 19.30 3.35
C ALA A 173 15.66 20.82 3.26
N HIS A 174 14.58 21.57 3.08
CA HIS A 174 14.64 23.01 2.82
C HIS A 174 14.20 23.88 4.02
N ASN A 175 13.57 23.30 5.04
CA ASN A 175 13.02 24.01 6.19
C ASN A 175 13.34 23.28 7.49
N ALA A 176 14.58 23.29 7.92
CA ALA A 176 15.11 22.52 9.05
C ALA A 176 14.44 22.80 10.42
N GLY A 177 13.60 23.85 10.53
CA GLY A 177 12.91 24.21 11.78
C GLY A 177 11.44 23.79 11.83
N LEU A 178 10.87 23.27 10.73
CA LEU A 178 9.46 22.90 10.69
C LEU A 178 9.23 21.49 11.28
N LYS A 179 8.23 21.39 12.15
CA LYS A 179 7.73 20.12 12.68
C LYS A 179 6.79 19.49 11.67
N LEU A 180 7.19 18.36 11.09
CA LEU A 180 6.39 17.62 10.13
C LEU A 180 5.97 16.27 10.71
N THR A 181 4.72 15.88 10.50
CA THR A 181 4.25 14.52 10.81
C THR A 181 3.61 13.90 9.57
N TYR A 182 4.10 12.71 9.21
CA TYR A 182 3.45 11.82 8.23
C TYR A 182 2.83 10.64 8.97
N ILE A 183 1.57 10.36 8.68
CA ILE A 183 0.82 9.26 9.29
C ILE A 183 -0.25 8.72 8.34
N SER A 184 -0.51 7.40 8.38
CA SER A 184 -1.71 6.84 7.78
C SER A 184 -2.91 7.06 8.70
N SER A 185 -4.10 7.23 8.13
CA SER A 185 -5.30 7.43 8.94
C SER A 185 -5.64 6.23 9.84
N GLU A 186 -5.28 5.02 9.45
CA GLU A 186 -5.39 3.84 10.32
C GLU A 186 -4.48 3.93 11.56
N ARG A 187 -3.25 4.37 11.37
CA ARG A 187 -2.32 4.56 12.49
C ARG A 187 -2.79 5.69 13.41
N PHE A 188 -3.28 6.80 12.86
CA PHE A 188 -3.88 7.89 13.63
C PHE A 188 -5.03 7.37 14.50
N MET A 189 -5.94 6.57 13.94
CA MET A 189 -7.03 5.93 14.66
C MET A 189 -6.53 5.02 15.80
N ASN A 190 -5.55 4.16 15.51
CA ASN A 190 -5.00 3.23 16.50
C ASN A 190 -4.29 3.97 17.64
N GLU A 191 -3.51 5.02 17.33
CA GLU A 191 -2.85 5.85 18.34
C GLU A 191 -3.88 6.60 19.20
N MET A 192 -4.98 7.11 18.59
CA MET A 192 -6.08 7.74 19.31
C MET A 192 -6.77 6.75 20.27
N ILE A 193 -7.10 5.54 19.80
CA ILE A 193 -7.74 4.51 20.64
C ILE A 193 -6.85 4.16 21.82
N ASN A 194 -5.54 4.02 21.61
CA ASN A 194 -4.59 3.74 22.67
C ASN A 194 -4.48 4.93 23.66
N ALA A 195 -4.45 6.16 23.17
CA ALA A 195 -4.41 7.36 23.99
C ALA A 195 -5.65 7.48 24.90
N VAL A 196 -6.85 7.15 24.37
CA VAL A 196 -8.07 7.09 25.19
C VAL A 196 -8.01 5.96 26.21
N ARG A 197 -7.56 4.76 25.81
CA ARG A 197 -7.46 3.60 26.70
C ARG A 197 -6.52 3.82 27.88
N PHE A 198 -5.43 4.56 27.69
CA PHE A 198 -4.40 4.80 28.70
C PHE A 198 -4.45 6.20 29.31
N ASP A 199 -5.56 6.95 29.12
CA ASP A 199 -5.79 8.31 29.62
C ASP A 199 -4.71 9.33 29.23
N ARG A 200 -4.16 9.17 27.99
CA ARG A 200 -3.12 10.04 27.41
C ARG A 200 -3.61 10.85 26.22
N ILE A 201 -4.89 11.19 26.20
CA ILE A 201 -5.49 11.93 25.08
C ILE A 201 -4.91 13.33 24.89
N LEU A 202 -4.44 13.97 25.96
CA LEU A 202 -3.82 15.30 25.91
C LEU A 202 -2.47 15.24 25.15
N GLU A 203 -1.63 14.24 25.43
CA GLU A 203 -0.36 14.01 24.73
C GLU A 203 -0.58 13.74 23.23
N PHE A 204 -1.62 12.94 22.92
CA PHE A 204 -2.01 12.70 21.54
C PHE A 204 -2.41 13.99 20.81
N ARG A 205 -3.23 14.83 21.45
CA ARG A 205 -3.65 16.12 20.91
C ARG A 205 -2.48 17.07 20.73
N GLU A 206 -1.60 17.18 21.70
CA GLU A 206 -0.39 18.01 21.63
C GLU A 206 0.48 17.57 20.45
N ARG A 207 0.74 16.27 20.33
CA ARG A 207 1.54 15.70 19.25
C ARG A 207 1.04 16.07 17.86
N TYR A 208 -0.28 15.96 17.61
CA TYR A 208 -0.83 16.18 16.27
C TYR A 208 -1.25 17.61 15.99
N ARG A 209 -1.50 18.44 17.02
CA ARG A 209 -1.92 19.83 16.87
C ARG A 209 -0.78 20.84 16.95
N SER A 210 0.45 20.40 17.32
CA SER A 210 1.63 21.27 17.41
C SER A 210 2.55 21.23 16.19
N VAL A 211 2.19 20.46 15.16
CA VAL A 211 3.01 20.32 13.94
C VAL A 211 2.79 21.48 12.98
N ASP A 212 3.79 21.79 12.17
CA ASP A 212 3.72 22.80 11.12
C ASP A 212 3.18 22.24 9.80
N VAL A 213 3.43 20.94 9.55
CA VAL A 213 2.97 20.22 8.38
C VAL A 213 2.42 18.86 8.80
N LEU A 214 1.15 18.59 8.51
CA LEU A 214 0.49 17.31 8.74
C LEU A 214 0.18 16.64 7.39
N LEU A 215 0.78 15.47 7.18
CA LEU A 215 0.55 14.62 6.00
C LEU A 215 -0.23 13.38 6.45
N VAL A 216 -1.47 13.22 5.98
CA VAL A 216 -2.32 12.07 6.34
C VAL A 216 -2.65 11.24 5.11
N ASP A 217 -2.13 10.02 5.08
CA ASP A 217 -2.34 9.11 3.97
C ASP A 217 -3.59 8.25 4.18
N ASP A 218 -4.28 7.97 3.07
CA ASP A 218 -5.45 7.10 2.99
C ASP A 218 -6.59 7.50 3.94
N ILE A 219 -7.00 8.79 3.90
CA ILE A 219 -8.02 9.35 4.80
C ILE A 219 -9.39 8.65 4.72
N GLN A 220 -9.67 7.90 3.65
CA GLN A 220 -10.91 7.15 3.50
C GLN A 220 -11.14 6.11 4.62
N PHE A 221 -10.10 5.65 5.32
CA PHE A 221 -10.26 4.67 6.42
C PHE A 221 -10.86 5.25 7.70
N VAL A 222 -11.00 6.59 7.84
CA VAL A 222 -11.77 7.18 8.93
C VAL A 222 -13.30 7.02 8.73
N SER A 223 -13.71 6.60 7.54
CA SER A 223 -15.11 6.38 7.17
C SER A 223 -15.83 5.46 8.16
N GLY A 224 -17.02 5.87 8.64
CA GLY A 224 -17.81 5.09 9.59
C GLY A 224 -17.23 5.00 11.03
N LYS A 225 -16.19 5.79 11.35
CA LYS A 225 -15.53 5.81 12.67
C LYS A 225 -15.80 7.17 13.37
N GLU A 226 -17.01 7.36 13.89
CA GLU A 226 -17.49 8.64 14.44
C GLU A 226 -16.52 9.29 15.43
N GLY A 227 -16.00 8.54 16.41
CA GLY A 227 -15.03 9.06 17.39
C GLY A 227 -13.74 9.55 16.74
N THR A 228 -13.23 8.81 15.75
CA THR A 228 -12.03 9.20 15.01
C THR A 228 -12.29 10.41 14.12
N GLN A 229 -13.43 10.47 13.45
CA GLN A 229 -13.83 11.63 12.64
C GLN A 229 -13.94 12.89 13.49
N THR A 230 -14.53 12.79 14.68
CA THR A 230 -14.64 13.90 15.62
C THR A 230 -13.28 14.42 16.07
N GLU A 231 -12.37 13.54 16.50
CA GLU A 231 -11.03 13.95 16.96
C GLU A 231 -10.19 14.51 15.78
N PHE A 232 -10.31 13.90 14.60
CA PHE A 232 -9.65 14.38 13.40
C PHE A 232 -10.17 15.77 12.99
N PHE A 233 -11.48 16.00 13.07
CA PHE A 233 -12.08 17.31 12.80
C PHE A 233 -11.51 18.42 13.72
N HIS A 234 -11.37 18.12 15.01
CA HIS A 234 -10.77 19.07 15.95
C HIS A 234 -9.28 19.30 15.68
N THR A 235 -8.55 18.26 15.30
CA THR A 235 -7.14 18.36 14.93
C THR A 235 -6.98 19.19 13.66
N PHE A 236 -7.80 18.91 12.65
CA PHE A 236 -7.83 19.68 11.40
C PHE A 236 -8.08 21.18 11.66
N ASN A 237 -9.12 21.51 12.42
CA ASN A 237 -9.44 22.93 12.72
C ASN A 237 -8.31 23.61 13.50
N ALA A 238 -7.75 22.96 14.51
CA ALA A 238 -6.64 23.52 15.28
C ALA A 238 -5.42 23.86 14.40
N LEU A 239 -5.09 22.99 13.44
CA LEU A 239 -3.99 23.23 12.49
C LEU A 239 -4.37 24.31 11.45
N TYR A 240 -5.57 24.24 10.92
CA TYR A 240 -6.04 25.18 9.91
C TYR A 240 -6.09 26.61 10.44
N ASP A 241 -6.67 26.80 11.64
CA ASP A 241 -6.78 28.10 12.32
C ASP A 241 -5.40 28.66 12.71
N ALA A 242 -4.43 27.78 13.03
CA ALA A 242 -3.05 28.14 13.28
C ALA A 242 -2.23 28.32 11.98
N GLN A 243 -2.87 28.31 10.81
CA GLN A 243 -2.21 28.43 9.49
C GLN A 243 -1.12 27.37 9.27
N LYS A 244 -1.32 26.13 9.73
CA LYS A 244 -0.43 25.01 9.50
C LYS A 244 -0.85 24.22 8.26
N GLN A 245 0.12 23.66 7.52
CA GLN A 245 -0.19 22.95 6.28
C GLN A 245 -0.79 21.57 6.56
N ILE A 246 -1.87 21.26 5.85
CA ILE A 246 -2.51 19.95 5.87
C ILE A 246 -2.49 19.39 4.44
N VAL A 247 -2.02 18.14 4.28
CA VAL A 247 -2.06 17.39 3.03
C VAL A 247 -2.73 16.06 3.30
N LEU A 248 -3.73 15.73 2.51
CA LEU A 248 -4.52 14.51 2.65
C LEU A 248 -4.44 13.67 1.37
N SER A 249 -4.38 12.36 1.48
CA SER A 249 -4.57 11.47 0.35
C SER A 249 -5.80 10.59 0.50
N SER A 250 -6.41 10.17 -0.62
CA SER A 250 -7.55 9.25 -0.66
C SER A 250 -7.57 8.42 -1.93
N ASP A 251 -8.27 7.29 -1.91
CA ASP A 251 -8.55 6.49 -3.12
C ASP A 251 -9.66 7.10 -4.00
N ARG A 252 -10.42 8.08 -3.46
CA ARG A 252 -11.57 8.73 -4.11
C ARG A 252 -11.74 10.17 -3.65
N PRO A 253 -12.49 11.01 -4.39
CA PRO A 253 -12.75 12.39 -3.99
C PRO A 253 -13.61 12.47 -2.72
N PRO A 254 -13.59 13.59 -1.97
CA PRO A 254 -14.27 13.71 -0.67
C PRO A 254 -15.77 13.38 -0.72
N HIS A 255 -16.49 13.77 -1.76
CA HIS A 255 -17.92 13.52 -1.91
C HIS A 255 -18.28 12.06 -2.19
N GLU A 256 -17.32 11.22 -2.60
CA GLU A 256 -17.50 9.78 -2.80
C GLU A 256 -17.13 8.95 -1.57
N ILE A 257 -16.52 9.54 -0.54
CA ILE A 257 -16.22 8.83 0.71
C ILE A 257 -17.54 8.61 1.46
N THR A 258 -17.99 7.36 1.47
CA THR A 258 -19.24 6.99 2.17
C THR A 258 -19.06 7.13 3.68
N GLN A 259 -20.14 7.47 4.41
CA GLN A 259 -20.13 7.61 5.88
C GLN A 259 -19.08 8.61 6.42
N LEU A 260 -18.64 9.55 5.59
CA LEU A 260 -17.86 10.69 6.03
C LEU A 260 -18.82 11.79 6.50
N GLU A 261 -18.57 12.34 7.69
CA GLU A 261 -19.36 13.46 8.24
C GLU A 261 -19.28 14.68 7.32
N GLU A 262 -20.40 15.35 7.11
CA GLU A 262 -20.51 16.48 6.19
C GLU A 262 -19.56 17.65 6.56
N ARG A 263 -19.34 17.86 7.86
CA ARG A 263 -18.39 18.86 8.35
C ARG A 263 -16.94 18.57 7.94
N LEU A 264 -16.50 17.29 7.91
CA LEU A 264 -15.18 16.90 7.40
C LEU A 264 -15.12 17.00 5.89
N ARG A 265 -16.16 16.55 5.19
CA ARG A 265 -16.25 16.67 3.73
C ARG A 265 -16.07 18.11 3.28
N SER A 266 -16.81 19.03 3.87
CA SER A 266 -16.70 20.46 3.60
C SER A 266 -15.29 21.00 3.82
N ARG A 267 -14.59 20.54 4.88
CA ARG A 267 -13.20 20.93 5.15
C ARG A 267 -12.21 20.39 4.11
N PHE A 268 -12.41 19.17 3.65
CA PHE A 268 -11.54 18.56 2.62
C PHE A 268 -11.74 19.23 1.25
N GLU A 269 -12.95 19.71 0.97
CA GLU A 269 -13.30 20.41 -0.27
C GLU A 269 -12.92 21.89 -0.26
N TRP A 270 -12.56 22.46 0.88
CA TRP A 270 -12.26 23.89 0.99
C TRP A 270 -10.97 24.31 0.29
N GLY A 271 -9.97 23.42 0.23
CA GLY A 271 -8.67 23.68 -0.37
C GLY A 271 -8.56 23.26 -1.84
N LEU A 272 -7.36 22.87 -2.24
CA LEU A 272 -7.11 22.35 -3.58
C LEU A 272 -7.31 20.84 -3.61
N ILE A 273 -8.13 20.37 -4.54
CA ILE A 273 -8.31 18.95 -4.82
C ILE A 273 -7.55 18.62 -6.11
N ALA A 274 -6.61 17.68 -6.03
CA ALA A 274 -5.79 17.23 -7.14
C ALA A 274 -5.99 15.74 -7.41
N ASP A 275 -6.36 15.39 -8.63
CA ASP A 275 -6.56 14.02 -9.07
C ASP A 275 -5.28 13.40 -9.67
N ILE A 276 -5.13 12.12 -9.50
CA ILE A 276 -4.13 11.31 -10.18
C ILE A 276 -4.87 10.21 -10.94
N GLN A 277 -4.73 10.25 -12.27
CA GLN A 277 -5.35 9.27 -13.16
C GLN A 277 -4.37 8.16 -13.54
N ALA A 278 -4.89 7.09 -14.17
CA ALA A 278 -4.05 6.02 -14.67
C ALA A 278 -3.06 6.56 -15.73
N PRO A 279 -1.77 6.19 -15.63
CA PRO A 279 -0.76 6.65 -16.57
C PRO A 279 -0.98 6.07 -17.98
N ASP A 280 -0.61 6.84 -19.00
CA ASP A 280 -0.50 6.36 -20.36
C ASP A 280 0.67 5.38 -20.53
N ILE A 281 0.76 4.77 -21.71
CA ILE A 281 1.80 3.77 -22.01
C ILE A 281 3.20 4.40 -21.92
N GLU A 282 3.37 5.62 -22.35
CA GLU A 282 4.65 6.32 -22.36
C GLU A 282 5.15 6.57 -20.94
N THR A 283 4.26 7.05 -20.08
CA THR A 283 4.55 7.23 -18.64
C THR A 283 4.86 5.90 -17.97
N LYS A 284 4.13 4.82 -18.28
CA LYS A 284 4.42 3.46 -17.75
C LYS A 284 5.82 2.98 -18.14
N ILE A 285 6.19 3.17 -19.42
CA ILE A 285 7.54 2.81 -19.89
C ILE A 285 8.62 3.62 -19.15
N ALA A 286 8.40 4.91 -18.96
CA ALA A 286 9.33 5.76 -18.22
C ALA A 286 9.48 5.31 -16.76
N ILE A 287 8.38 4.94 -16.10
CA ILE A 287 8.39 4.39 -14.73
C ILE A 287 9.22 3.09 -14.68
N LEU A 288 8.97 2.14 -15.61
CA LEU A 288 9.72 0.89 -15.67
C LEU A 288 11.22 1.10 -15.86
N LYS A 289 11.59 1.98 -16.81
CA LYS A 289 13.00 2.31 -17.06
C LYS A 289 13.67 2.95 -15.85
N ARG A 290 13.02 3.94 -15.23
CA ARG A 290 13.54 4.60 -14.03
C ARG A 290 13.72 3.62 -12.88
N LYS A 291 12.80 2.67 -12.73
CA LYS A 291 12.89 1.63 -11.70
C LYS A 291 14.03 0.64 -11.98
N ALA A 292 14.19 0.21 -13.24
CA ALA A 292 15.26 -0.67 -13.66
C ALA A 292 16.65 -0.02 -13.49
N GLU A 293 16.77 1.28 -13.81
CA GLU A 293 17.97 2.07 -13.55
C GLU A 293 18.32 2.12 -12.07
N ALA A 294 17.34 2.34 -11.19
CA ALA A 294 17.55 2.34 -9.74
C ALA A 294 18.03 1.00 -9.19
N GLU A 295 17.65 -0.11 -9.84
CA GLU A 295 18.11 -1.47 -9.52
C GLU A 295 19.37 -1.87 -10.30
N LEU A 296 19.96 -0.94 -11.09
CA LEU A 296 21.17 -1.14 -11.92
C LEU A 296 21.03 -2.30 -12.94
N VAL A 297 19.83 -2.50 -13.46
CA VAL A 297 19.52 -3.58 -14.41
C VAL A 297 19.16 -3.00 -15.77
N PRO A 298 19.81 -3.45 -16.87
CA PRO A 298 19.44 -3.02 -18.21
C PRO A 298 18.07 -3.59 -18.59
N LEU A 299 17.13 -2.71 -18.94
CA LEU A 299 15.78 -3.08 -19.38
C LEU A 299 15.62 -2.75 -20.87
N PRO A 300 15.55 -3.75 -21.78
CA PRO A 300 15.33 -3.53 -23.18
C PRO A 300 13.99 -2.84 -23.50
N ASP A 301 13.96 -1.96 -24.51
CA ASP A 301 12.76 -1.19 -24.86
C ASP A 301 11.55 -2.07 -25.23
N ASN A 302 11.77 -3.16 -25.94
CA ASN A 302 10.73 -4.12 -26.29
C ASN A 302 10.12 -4.80 -25.06
N VAL A 303 10.92 -5.06 -24.02
CA VAL A 303 10.45 -5.62 -22.73
C VAL A 303 9.63 -4.60 -21.97
N ALA A 304 10.14 -3.36 -21.85
CA ALA A 304 9.42 -2.27 -21.19
C ALA A 304 8.06 -2.01 -21.87
N MET A 305 8.04 -1.98 -23.21
CA MET A 305 6.83 -1.78 -24.00
C MET A 305 5.84 -2.94 -23.83
N TYR A 306 6.33 -4.18 -23.79
CA TYR A 306 5.50 -5.36 -23.56
C TYR A 306 4.82 -5.32 -22.18
N ILE A 307 5.59 -5.05 -21.11
CA ILE A 307 5.05 -4.97 -19.74
C ILE A 307 4.03 -3.82 -19.64
N ALA A 308 4.39 -2.61 -20.12
CA ALA A 308 3.52 -1.43 -20.09
C ALA A 308 2.19 -1.62 -20.84
N GLY A 309 2.21 -2.37 -21.94
CA GLY A 309 1.03 -2.65 -22.76
C GLY A 309 0.12 -3.72 -22.17
N ARG A 310 0.69 -4.69 -21.42
CA ARG A 310 -0.07 -5.81 -20.86
C ARG A 310 -0.62 -5.51 -19.46
N ILE A 311 0.12 -4.83 -18.59
CA ILE A 311 -0.34 -4.46 -17.25
C ILE A 311 -1.21 -3.22 -17.33
N LYS A 312 -2.52 -3.39 -17.15
CA LYS A 312 -3.52 -2.31 -17.27
C LYS A 312 -3.86 -1.66 -15.94
N SER A 313 -3.72 -2.40 -14.84
CA SER A 313 -4.31 -2.12 -13.55
C SER A 313 -3.71 -0.90 -12.83
N ASN A 314 -2.47 -0.97 -12.37
CA ASN A 314 -1.86 0.08 -11.56
C ASN A 314 -0.32 0.02 -11.57
N ILE A 315 0.32 1.09 -11.06
CA ILE A 315 1.79 1.20 -11.03
C ILE A 315 2.41 0.17 -10.08
N ARG A 316 1.74 -0.22 -8.99
CA ARG A 316 2.27 -1.25 -8.07
C ARG A 316 2.41 -2.60 -8.76
N GLU A 317 1.45 -3.00 -9.57
CA GLU A 317 1.53 -4.24 -10.35
C GLU A 317 2.56 -4.14 -11.47
N LEU A 318 2.67 -2.96 -12.08
CA LEU A 318 3.70 -2.67 -13.08
C LEU A 318 5.11 -2.85 -12.47
N GLU A 319 5.37 -2.21 -11.33
CA GLU A 319 6.65 -2.36 -10.59
C GLU A 319 6.86 -3.78 -10.07
N GLY A 320 5.83 -4.41 -9.53
CA GLY A 320 5.87 -5.79 -9.06
C GLY A 320 6.23 -6.78 -10.16
N SER A 321 5.72 -6.56 -11.38
CA SER A 321 6.06 -7.37 -12.56
C SER A 321 7.52 -7.20 -12.96
N LEU A 322 8.06 -5.98 -12.91
CA LEU A 322 9.47 -5.73 -13.17
C LEU A 322 10.37 -6.39 -12.11
N ILE A 323 10.03 -6.21 -10.83
CA ILE A 323 10.79 -6.83 -9.72
C ILE A 323 10.81 -8.35 -9.85
N ARG A 324 9.68 -8.96 -10.19
CA ARG A 324 9.58 -10.41 -10.44
C ARG A 324 10.49 -10.84 -11.58
N LEU A 325 10.51 -10.09 -12.68
CA LEU A 325 11.35 -10.36 -13.84
C LEU A 325 12.84 -10.28 -13.49
N ILE A 326 13.25 -9.21 -12.79
CA ILE A 326 14.61 -8.99 -12.32
C ILE A 326 15.06 -10.13 -11.40
N ALA A 327 14.23 -10.49 -10.42
CA ALA A 327 14.52 -11.56 -9.49
C ALA A 327 14.70 -12.91 -10.20
N TYR A 328 13.82 -13.24 -11.15
CA TYR A 328 13.92 -14.48 -11.92
C TYR A 328 15.17 -14.51 -12.81
N ALA A 329 15.47 -13.42 -13.52
CA ALA A 329 16.66 -13.29 -14.35
C ALA A 329 17.95 -13.47 -13.52
N SER A 330 18.02 -12.82 -12.35
CA SER A 330 19.15 -12.94 -11.42
C SER A 330 19.33 -14.36 -10.88
N LEU A 331 18.24 -15.02 -10.47
CA LEU A 331 18.27 -16.37 -9.92
C LEU A 331 18.66 -17.46 -10.94
N THR A 332 18.27 -17.24 -12.22
CA THR A 332 18.53 -18.20 -13.30
C THR A 332 19.79 -17.89 -14.11
N GLY A 333 20.43 -16.73 -13.87
CA GLY A 333 21.58 -16.26 -14.66
C GLY A 333 21.24 -15.94 -16.12
N ARG A 334 19.96 -15.72 -16.44
CA ARG A 334 19.48 -15.42 -17.80
C ARG A 334 19.39 -13.90 -18.00
N GLU A 335 19.71 -13.44 -19.19
CA GLU A 335 19.50 -12.04 -19.58
C GLU A 335 18.00 -11.72 -19.71
N ILE A 336 17.62 -10.50 -19.41
CA ILE A 336 16.25 -10.01 -19.60
C ILE A 336 15.97 -9.89 -21.07
N SER A 337 15.10 -10.76 -21.60
CA SER A 337 14.62 -10.79 -22.97
C SER A 337 13.09 -10.79 -23.03
N LEU A 338 12.53 -10.59 -24.21
CA LEU A 338 11.08 -10.66 -24.40
C LEU A 338 10.54 -12.06 -24.11
N GLU A 339 11.27 -13.11 -24.53
CA GLU A 339 10.89 -14.51 -24.29
C GLU A 339 10.87 -14.83 -22.80
N LEU A 340 11.93 -14.43 -22.06
CA LEU A 340 11.97 -14.58 -20.60
C LEU A 340 10.81 -13.85 -19.94
N THR A 341 10.52 -12.62 -20.39
CA THR A 341 9.43 -11.81 -19.85
C THR A 341 8.07 -12.46 -20.04
N GLN A 342 7.81 -13.01 -21.22
CA GLN A 342 6.58 -13.75 -21.51
C GLN A 342 6.43 -15.00 -20.65
N GLU A 343 7.52 -15.74 -20.46
CA GLU A 343 7.54 -16.92 -19.58
C GLU A 343 7.21 -16.56 -18.12
N VAL A 344 7.90 -15.58 -17.56
CA VAL A 344 7.81 -15.19 -16.14
C VAL A 344 6.49 -14.53 -15.81
N LEU A 345 5.96 -13.69 -16.70
CA LEU A 345 4.74 -12.91 -16.48
C LEU A 345 3.47 -13.56 -17.02
N LYS A 346 3.56 -14.75 -17.63
CA LYS A 346 2.41 -15.46 -18.18
C LYS A 346 1.24 -15.53 -17.21
N ASN A 347 1.47 -15.98 -15.99
CA ASN A 347 0.41 -16.13 -14.99
C ASN A 347 -0.17 -14.79 -14.52
N VAL A 348 0.61 -13.71 -14.52
CA VAL A 348 0.14 -12.37 -14.14
C VAL A 348 -0.73 -11.80 -15.24
N ILE A 349 -0.30 -11.92 -16.49
CA ILE A 349 -1.01 -11.44 -17.67
C ILE A 349 -2.29 -12.24 -17.92
N ASP A 350 -2.23 -13.57 -17.76
CA ASP A 350 -3.41 -14.43 -17.90
C ASP A 350 -4.47 -14.17 -16.83
N GLN A 351 -4.09 -13.67 -15.65
CA GLN A 351 -5.02 -13.22 -14.61
C GLN A 351 -5.67 -11.89 -14.97
N ASP A 352 -4.91 -10.95 -15.56
CA ASP A 352 -5.44 -9.66 -16.03
C ASP A 352 -6.39 -9.83 -17.24
N ASP A 353 -6.08 -10.76 -18.15
CA ASP A 353 -6.96 -11.11 -19.28
C ASP A 353 -8.21 -11.89 -18.83
N LYS A 354 -8.18 -12.52 -17.65
CA LYS A 354 -9.34 -13.13 -16.97
C LYS A 354 -10.06 -12.16 -16.05
N ALA A 355 -9.59 -10.92 -15.91
CA ALA A 355 -10.31 -9.91 -15.15
C ALA A 355 -11.73 -9.78 -15.72
N VAL A 356 -12.71 -10.04 -14.87
CA VAL A 356 -14.13 -9.98 -15.23
C VAL A 356 -14.47 -8.54 -15.57
N THR A 357 -14.66 -8.25 -16.86
CA THR A 357 -15.05 -6.92 -17.33
C THR A 357 -16.55 -6.83 -17.57
N ILE A 358 -17.08 -5.61 -17.67
CA ILE A 358 -18.51 -5.40 -18.02
C ILE A 358 -18.81 -6.07 -19.37
N GLU A 359 -17.91 -6.01 -20.33
CA GLU A 359 -18.07 -6.60 -21.65
C GLU A 359 -18.12 -8.13 -21.60
N THR A 360 -17.25 -8.76 -20.80
CA THR A 360 -17.26 -10.23 -20.62
C THR A 360 -18.54 -10.69 -19.96
N ILE A 361 -19.06 -9.94 -18.97
CA ILE A 361 -20.35 -10.24 -18.34
C ILE A 361 -21.52 -10.06 -19.32
N GLN A 362 -21.51 -8.96 -20.09
CA GLN A 362 -22.54 -8.73 -21.10
C GLN A 362 -22.56 -9.85 -22.14
N LYS A 363 -21.40 -10.29 -22.61
CA LYS A 363 -21.29 -11.40 -23.55
C LYS A 363 -21.80 -12.70 -22.93
N PHE A 364 -21.35 -13.06 -21.73
CA PHE A 364 -21.78 -14.27 -21.04
C PHE A 364 -23.30 -14.33 -20.86
N VAL A 365 -23.91 -13.24 -20.36
CA VAL A 365 -25.36 -13.19 -20.15
C VAL A 365 -26.11 -13.19 -21.48
N SER A 366 -25.62 -12.51 -22.51
CA SER A 366 -26.26 -12.52 -23.83
C SER A 366 -26.19 -13.90 -24.48
N ASP A 367 -25.07 -14.59 -24.38
CA ASP A 367 -24.92 -15.96 -24.89
C ASP A 367 -25.85 -16.94 -24.17
N TYR A 368 -25.95 -16.86 -22.84
CA TYR A 368 -26.85 -17.71 -22.05
C TYR A 368 -28.34 -17.54 -22.42
N TYR A 369 -28.78 -16.28 -22.61
CA TYR A 369 -30.17 -15.96 -22.96
C TYR A 369 -30.41 -15.90 -24.48
N GLN A 370 -29.41 -16.29 -25.29
CA GLN A 370 -29.48 -16.26 -26.77
C GLN A 370 -29.87 -14.89 -27.34
N LEU A 371 -29.34 -13.83 -26.72
CA LEU A 371 -29.51 -12.44 -27.12
C LEU A 371 -28.24 -11.88 -27.79
N LYS A 372 -28.39 -10.82 -28.56
CA LYS A 372 -27.23 -10.04 -29.01
C LYS A 372 -26.84 -9.05 -27.92
N VAL A 373 -25.54 -8.80 -27.71
CA VAL A 373 -25.05 -7.82 -26.72
C VAL A 373 -25.68 -6.43 -26.94
N GLY A 374 -25.94 -6.06 -28.18
CA GLY A 374 -26.63 -4.81 -28.55
C GLY A 374 -28.07 -4.72 -27.98
N GLU A 375 -28.75 -5.85 -27.77
CA GLU A 375 -30.11 -5.87 -27.21
C GLU A 375 -30.09 -5.57 -25.71
N LEU A 376 -29.05 -6.01 -24.99
CA LEU A 376 -28.86 -5.61 -23.59
C LEU A 376 -28.64 -4.10 -23.43
N LYS A 377 -28.04 -3.45 -24.43
CA LYS A 377 -27.82 -1.98 -24.47
C LYS A 377 -29.01 -1.20 -25.04
N SER A 378 -29.99 -1.86 -25.63
CA SER A 378 -31.13 -1.23 -26.29
C SER A 378 -32.12 -0.58 -25.29
N ARG A 379 -33.10 0.17 -25.82
CA ARG A 379 -34.23 0.72 -25.06
C ARG A 379 -35.37 -0.29 -24.88
N ASN A 380 -35.25 -1.50 -25.44
CA ASN A 380 -36.30 -2.54 -25.34
C ASN A 380 -36.50 -2.97 -23.87
N ASN A 381 -37.71 -2.88 -23.39
CA ASN A 381 -38.12 -3.24 -22.02
C ASN A 381 -38.99 -4.52 -21.96
N SER A 382 -39.05 -5.31 -23.06
CA SER A 382 -39.72 -6.62 -22.99
C SER A 382 -39.07 -7.48 -21.89
N LYS A 383 -39.86 -8.32 -21.24
CA LYS A 383 -39.41 -9.17 -20.12
C LYS A 383 -38.22 -10.07 -20.53
N SER A 384 -38.20 -10.51 -21.80
CA SER A 384 -37.13 -11.34 -22.37
C SER A 384 -35.76 -10.61 -22.48
N VAL A 385 -35.74 -9.28 -22.55
CA VAL A 385 -34.51 -8.47 -22.61
C VAL A 385 -34.22 -7.74 -21.30
N ALA A 386 -35.27 -7.30 -20.60
CA ALA A 386 -35.14 -6.54 -19.37
C ALA A 386 -34.55 -7.38 -18.21
N MET A 387 -34.99 -8.65 -18.09
CA MET A 387 -34.50 -9.53 -17.02
C MET A 387 -33.02 -9.90 -17.21
N PRO A 388 -32.55 -10.38 -18.37
CA PRO A 388 -31.14 -10.59 -18.62
C PRO A 388 -30.28 -9.33 -18.41
N ARG A 389 -30.76 -8.15 -18.82
CA ARG A 389 -30.08 -6.87 -18.56
C ARG A 389 -29.91 -6.60 -17.06
N GLN A 390 -30.95 -6.83 -16.25
CA GLN A 390 -30.92 -6.64 -14.80
C GLN A 390 -29.95 -7.62 -14.13
N ILE A 391 -29.93 -8.88 -14.57
CA ILE A 391 -28.94 -9.88 -14.14
C ILE A 391 -27.52 -9.44 -14.49
N ALA A 392 -27.28 -8.99 -15.72
CA ALA A 392 -25.97 -8.52 -16.15
C ALA A 392 -25.49 -7.31 -15.32
N MET A 393 -26.37 -6.32 -15.05
CA MET A 393 -26.05 -5.18 -14.19
C MET A 393 -25.72 -5.62 -12.74
N TYR A 394 -26.44 -6.60 -12.21
CA TYR A 394 -26.18 -7.19 -10.91
C TYR A 394 -24.80 -7.85 -10.86
N LEU A 395 -24.50 -8.70 -11.85
CA LEU A 395 -23.19 -9.38 -11.95
C LEU A 395 -22.04 -8.37 -12.13
N CYS A 396 -22.23 -7.31 -12.94
CA CYS A 396 -21.24 -6.24 -13.04
C CYS A 396 -20.93 -5.60 -11.68
N LYS A 397 -21.94 -5.33 -10.87
CA LYS A 397 -21.73 -4.78 -9.53
C LYS A 397 -21.08 -5.76 -8.56
N ALA A 398 -21.38 -7.04 -8.68
CA ALA A 398 -20.86 -8.10 -7.79
C ALA A 398 -19.43 -8.53 -8.14
N LEU A 399 -19.04 -8.47 -9.43
CA LEU A 399 -17.81 -9.06 -9.95
C LEU A 399 -16.78 -8.04 -10.44
N THR A 400 -17.17 -6.75 -10.54
CA THR A 400 -16.27 -5.68 -11.00
C THR A 400 -16.21 -4.53 -10.00
N HIS A 401 -15.16 -3.73 -10.09
CA HIS A 401 -15.01 -2.50 -9.34
C HIS A 401 -15.70 -1.29 -9.99
N ALA A 402 -16.49 -1.52 -11.07
CA ALA A 402 -17.13 -0.45 -11.80
C ALA A 402 -18.17 0.30 -10.94
N SER A 403 -18.18 1.62 -11.09
CA SER A 403 -19.16 2.48 -10.44
C SER A 403 -20.55 2.32 -11.08
N LEU A 404 -21.61 2.62 -10.32
CA LEU A 404 -22.98 2.54 -10.83
C LEU A 404 -23.22 3.41 -12.09
N PRO A 405 -22.68 4.63 -12.20
CA PRO A 405 -22.76 5.42 -13.43
C PRO A 405 -22.03 4.77 -14.60
N GLU A 406 -20.90 4.13 -14.38
CA GLU A 406 -20.13 3.44 -15.42
C GLU A 406 -20.87 2.21 -15.93
N ILE A 407 -21.43 1.39 -15.04
CA ILE A 407 -22.32 0.28 -15.42
C ILE A 407 -23.49 0.83 -16.24
N GLY A 408 -24.16 1.89 -15.78
CA GLY A 408 -25.26 2.49 -16.51
C GLY A 408 -24.90 2.93 -17.94
N ARG A 409 -23.76 3.58 -18.11
CA ARG A 409 -23.21 3.98 -19.43
C ARG A 409 -22.98 2.79 -20.33
N SER A 410 -22.40 1.70 -19.83
CA SER A 410 -22.09 0.49 -20.61
C SER A 410 -23.34 -0.28 -21.05
N PHE A 411 -24.49 -0.04 -20.42
CA PHE A 411 -25.80 -0.60 -20.82
C PHE A 411 -26.67 0.38 -21.61
N GLY A 412 -26.05 1.17 -22.50
CA GLY A 412 -26.77 2.07 -23.41
C GLY A 412 -27.20 3.37 -22.76
N GLY A 413 -26.39 3.95 -21.89
CA GLY A 413 -26.61 5.22 -21.24
C GLY A 413 -27.73 5.22 -20.21
N LYS A 414 -27.98 4.09 -19.53
CA LYS A 414 -28.98 4.00 -18.46
C LYS A 414 -28.50 4.80 -17.26
N HIS A 415 -29.43 5.49 -16.60
CA HIS A 415 -29.13 6.24 -15.38
C HIS A 415 -28.75 5.31 -14.23
N HIS A 416 -27.88 5.77 -13.32
CA HIS A 416 -27.41 4.96 -12.17
C HIS A 416 -28.58 4.46 -11.29
N SER A 417 -29.69 5.22 -11.18
CA SER A 417 -30.89 4.78 -10.47
C SER A 417 -31.51 3.50 -11.08
N THR A 418 -31.42 3.32 -12.41
CA THR A 418 -31.86 2.10 -13.08
C THR A 418 -30.99 0.92 -12.67
N VAL A 419 -29.70 1.11 -12.52
CA VAL A 419 -28.77 0.08 -12.05
C VAL A 419 -29.10 -0.31 -10.61
N ILE A 420 -29.30 0.67 -9.72
CA ILE A 420 -29.70 0.43 -8.32
C ILE A 420 -31.00 -0.37 -8.25
N HIS A 421 -32.02 0.02 -9.02
CA HIS A 421 -33.29 -0.68 -9.06
C HIS A 421 -33.12 -2.13 -9.56
N SER A 422 -32.27 -2.32 -10.57
CA SER A 422 -31.97 -3.66 -11.11
C SER A 422 -31.32 -4.56 -10.05
N ILE A 423 -30.34 -4.03 -9.32
CA ILE A 423 -29.65 -4.76 -8.24
C ILE A 423 -30.66 -5.17 -7.15
N LYS A 424 -31.44 -4.22 -6.62
CA LYS A 424 -32.45 -4.50 -5.59
C LYS A 424 -33.45 -5.56 -6.03
N LYS A 425 -33.92 -5.47 -7.27
CA LYS A 425 -34.89 -6.43 -7.82
C LYS A 425 -34.31 -7.85 -7.91
N ILE A 426 -33.05 -7.98 -8.35
CA ILE A 426 -32.38 -9.29 -8.40
C ILE A 426 -32.15 -9.84 -7.00
N ASP A 427 -31.75 -9.01 -6.03
CA ASP A 427 -31.60 -9.43 -4.63
C ASP A 427 -32.91 -9.92 -4.02
N GLU A 428 -34.03 -9.24 -4.31
CA GLU A 428 -35.35 -9.67 -3.86
C GLU A 428 -35.78 -11.02 -4.49
N LEU A 429 -35.49 -11.21 -5.78
CA LEU A 429 -35.79 -12.45 -6.47
C LEU A 429 -34.96 -13.61 -5.92
N ARG A 430 -33.69 -13.41 -5.66
CA ARG A 430 -32.80 -14.40 -5.03
C ARG A 430 -33.29 -14.87 -3.66
N LYS A 431 -33.93 -13.96 -2.89
CA LYS A 431 -34.49 -14.29 -1.57
C LYS A 431 -35.83 -15.06 -1.66
N LYS A 432 -36.59 -14.88 -2.75
CA LYS A 432 -37.93 -15.44 -2.92
C LYS A 432 -37.93 -16.75 -3.68
N ASP A 433 -36.95 -16.97 -4.55
CA ASP A 433 -36.92 -18.09 -5.50
C ASP A 433 -35.56 -18.81 -5.38
N GLY A 434 -35.62 -20.05 -4.86
CA GLY A 434 -34.44 -20.88 -4.63
C GLY A 434 -33.75 -21.30 -5.93
N ASP A 435 -34.52 -21.59 -6.97
CA ASP A 435 -33.99 -22.01 -8.27
C ASP A 435 -33.28 -20.85 -8.95
N PHE A 436 -33.86 -19.65 -8.86
CA PHE A 436 -33.24 -18.43 -9.34
C PHE A 436 -31.95 -18.09 -8.55
N ASN A 437 -31.93 -18.30 -7.24
CA ASN A 437 -30.74 -18.11 -6.44
C ASN A 437 -29.62 -19.08 -6.84
N SER A 438 -29.96 -20.35 -7.11
CA SER A 438 -29.00 -21.34 -7.59
C SER A 438 -28.45 -20.98 -8.97
N LEU A 439 -29.29 -20.49 -9.89
CA LEU A 439 -28.86 -19.97 -11.18
C LEU A 439 -27.86 -18.80 -11.02
N MET A 440 -28.17 -17.85 -10.13
CA MET A 440 -27.28 -16.71 -9.86
C MET A 440 -25.97 -17.13 -9.20
N ALA A 441 -25.99 -18.15 -8.33
CA ALA A 441 -24.78 -18.72 -7.75
C ALA A 441 -23.88 -19.34 -8.83
N ASN A 442 -24.45 -20.13 -9.75
CA ASN A 442 -23.72 -20.70 -10.89
C ASN A 442 -23.11 -19.62 -11.79
N PHE A 443 -23.84 -18.53 -12.04
CA PHE A 443 -23.29 -17.41 -12.81
C PHE A 443 -22.10 -16.75 -12.10
N LEU A 444 -22.19 -16.52 -10.81
CA LEU A 444 -21.06 -15.96 -10.02
C LEU A 444 -19.86 -16.91 -10.00
N GLU A 445 -20.10 -18.21 -9.94
CA GLU A 445 -19.03 -19.22 -9.94
C GLU A 445 -18.35 -19.36 -11.31
N SER A 446 -19.08 -19.14 -12.42
CA SER A 446 -18.52 -19.19 -13.78
C SER A 446 -17.46 -18.11 -14.06
N PHE A 447 -17.33 -17.11 -13.18
CA PHE A 447 -16.35 -16.03 -13.27
C PHE A 447 -15.27 -16.10 -12.17
N ARG A 448 -15.30 -17.11 -11.33
CA ARG A 448 -14.26 -17.38 -10.33
C ARG A 448 -13.22 -18.35 -10.89
#